data_57b764ed81e7431a1258dc6617b02d61
#
_entry.id   57b764ed81e7431a1258dc6617b02d61
#
_cell.length_a   1.000
_cell.length_b   1.000
_cell.length_c   1.000
_cell.angle_alpha   90.00
_cell.angle_beta   90.00
_cell.angle_gamma   90.00
#
_symmetry.space_group_name_H-M   'P 1'
#
loop_
_entity.id
_entity.type
_entity.pdbx_description
1 polymer ?
#
loop_
_entity_poly.entity_id
_entity_poly.type
_entity_poly.pdbx_seq_one_letter_code
_entity_poly.pdbx_strand_id
1 'polypeptide(L)' 'MAKINGKEENVGEITIAQLLEQKGFDKRVVVVEINEEIAPKDTYEERKLADNDVVEIVSFVGGG' A
#
# COMPACT_ATOMS: atom_id res chain seq x y z
N MET A 1 -4.35 -8.05 -11.46
CA MET A 1 -3.18 -7.31 -11.02
C MET A 1 -3.57 -6.00 -10.36
N ALA A 2 -2.77 -5.51 -9.48
CA ALA A 2 -2.97 -4.21 -8.89
C ALA A 2 -1.93 -3.24 -9.44
N LYS A 3 -2.22 -1.94 -9.37
CA LYS A 3 -1.26 -0.93 -9.80
C LYS A 3 -0.69 -0.28 -8.54
N ILE A 4 0.62 -0.44 -8.33
CA ILE A 4 1.30 0.06 -7.15
C ILE A 4 2.24 1.19 -7.57
N ASN A 5 1.93 2.41 -7.14
CA ASN A 5 2.71 3.58 -7.51
C ASN A 5 2.93 3.66 -9.01
N GLY A 6 1.86 3.41 -9.77
CA GLY A 6 1.89 3.53 -11.22
C GLY A 6 2.38 2.29 -11.95
N LYS A 7 2.76 1.24 -11.24
CA LYS A 7 3.32 0.05 -11.86
C LYS A 7 2.42 -1.14 -11.58
N GLU A 8 2.05 -1.87 -12.63
CA GLU A 8 1.20 -3.05 -12.45
C GLU A 8 2.00 -4.21 -11.88
N GLU A 9 1.46 -4.83 -10.84
CA GLU A 9 2.11 -5.94 -10.17
C GLU A 9 1.09 -7.00 -9.82
N ASN A 10 1.53 -8.24 -9.85
CA ASN A 10 0.71 -9.35 -9.45
C ASN A 10 1.02 -9.68 -8.00
N VAL A 11 0.28 -9.05 -7.09
CA VAL A 11 0.59 -9.17 -5.66
C VAL A 11 -0.25 -10.22 -4.94
N GLY A 12 -1.28 -10.75 -5.63
CA GLY A 12 -2.14 -11.76 -4.99
C GLY A 12 -3.01 -11.14 -3.90
N GLU A 13 -3.44 -11.99 -2.99
CA GLU A 13 -4.33 -11.57 -1.91
C GLU A 13 -3.52 -11.27 -0.66
N ILE A 14 -2.78 -10.17 -0.68
CA ILE A 14 -1.99 -9.79 0.49
C ILE A 14 -2.62 -8.57 1.13
N THR A 15 -2.33 -8.37 2.41
CA THR A 15 -2.80 -7.19 3.13
C THR A 15 -1.93 -6.00 2.80
N ILE A 16 -2.41 -4.81 3.16
CA ILE A 16 -1.60 -3.61 2.99
C ILE A 16 -0.31 -3.75 3.80
N ALA A 17 -0.40 -4.27 5.02
CA ALA A 17 0.79 -4.43 5.85
C ALA A 17 1.82 -5.34 5.17
N GLN A 18 1.35 -6.42 4.56
CA GLN A 18 2.26 -7.33 3.86
C GLN A 18 2.89 -6.67 2.64
N LEU A 19 2.11 -5.86 1.92
CA LEU A 19 2.65 -5.13 0.79
C LEU A 19 3.76 -4.18 1.22
N LEU A 20 3.52 -3.43 2.29
CA LEU A 20 4.52 -2.48 2.80
C LEU A 20 5.78 -3.21 3.22
N GLU A 21 5.63 -4.36 3.86
CA GLU A 21 6.77 -5.14 4.28
C GLU A 21 7.58 -5.63 3.08
N GLN A 22 6.90 -6.13 2.06
CA GLN A 22 7.59 -6.61 0.86
C GLN A 22 8.34 -5.51 0.16
N LYS A 23 7.82 -4.30 0.19
CA LYS A 23 8.44 -3.17 -0.49
C LYS A 23 9.45 -2.42 0.38
N GLY A 24 9.57 -2.81 1.65
CA GLY A 24 10.53 -2.17 2.54
C GLY A 24 10.08 -0.83 3.09
N PHE A 25 8.79 -0.55 3.10
CA PHE A 25 8.27 0.67 3.69
C PHE A 25 7.99 0.49 5.18
N ASP A 26 8.19 1.57 5.93
CA ASP A 26 7.84 1.60 7.35
C ASP A 26 6.41 2.16 7.45
N LYS A 27 5.49 1.32 7.93
CA LYS A 27 4.08 1.71 7.96
C LYS A 27 3.81 2.91 8.86
N ARG A 28 4.73 3.26 9.74
CA ARG A 28 4.53 4.39 10.65
C ARG A 28 4.71 5.72 9.94
N VAL A 29 5.37 5.74 8.79
CA VAL A 29 5.73 6.98 8.13
C VAL A 29 5.23 7.04 6.69
N VAL A 30 4.22 6.25 6.37
CA VAL A 30 3.66 6.27 5.03
C VAL A 30 2.17 6.55 5.08
N VAL A 31 1.65 7.07 3.98
CA VAL A 31 0.22 7.14 3.73
C VAL A 31 -0.07 6.24 2.54
N VAL A 32 -1.10 5.42 2.65
CA VAL A 32 -1.50 4.53 1.58
C VAL A 32 -2.87 4.95 1.08
N GLU A 33 -2.98 5.15 -0.22
CA GLU A 33 -4.27 5.42 -0.86
C GLU A 33 -4.63 4.23 -1.73
N ILE A 34 -5.87 3.80 -1.64
CA ILE A 34 -6.38 2.75 -2.49
C ILE A 34 -7.59 3.29 -3.22
N ASN A 35 -7.51 3.34 -4.55
CA ASN A 35 -8.56 3.87 -5.40
C ASN A 35 -8.95 5.29 -4.96
N GLU A 36 -7.92 6.10 -4.68
CA GLU A 36 -8.04 7.52 -4.33
C GLU A 36 -8.63 7.79 -2.95
N GLU A 37 -8.67 6.76 -2.12
CA GLU A 37 -9.11 6.94 -0.74
C GLU A 37 -8.01 6.53 0.22
N ILE A 38 -7.78 7.34 1.23
CA ILE A 38 -6.75 7.03 2.22
C ILE A 38 -7.22 5.85 3.06
N ALA A 39 -6.37 4.83 3.15
CA ALA A 39 -6.65 3.67 3.98
C ALA A 39 -6.20 3.99 5.41
N PRO A 40 -7.09 3.86 6.40
CA PRO A 40 -6.68 4.10 7.79
C PRO A 40 -5.61 3.11 8.21
N LYS A 41 -4.65 3.58 9.00
CA LYS A 41 -3.52 2.73 9.40
C LYS A 41 -3.96 1.52 10.20
N ASP A 42 -5.02 1.65 10.98
CA ASP A 42 -5.47 0.53 11.79
C ASP A 42 -6.12 -0.57 10.96
N THR A 43 -6.30 -0.37 9.66
CA THR A 43 -6.83 -1.41 8.78
C THR A 43 -5.74 -2.13 8.00
N TYR A 44 -4.49 -1.73 8.12
CA TYR A 44 -3.42 -2.28 7.27
C TYR A 44 -3.23 -3.78 7.44
N GLU A 45 -3.45 -4.28 8.64
CA GLU A 45 -3.24 -5.71 8.91
C GLU A 45 -4.38 -6.57 8.39
N GLU A 46 -5.52 -5.96 8.09
CA GLU A 46 -6.72 -6.70 7.74
C GLU A 46 -7.15 -6.46 6.30
N ARG A 47 -6.86 -5.29 5.73
CA ARG A 47 -7.33 -4.94 4.41
C ARG A 47 -6.50 -5.62 3.34
N LYS A 48 -7.13 -6.49 2.57
CA LYS A 48 -6.46 -7.18 1.47
C LYS A 48 -6.63 -6.40 0.19
N LEU A 49 -5.62 -6.47 -0.65
CA LEU A 49 -5.68 -5.88 -1.97
C LEU A 49 -6.50 -6.77 -2.89
N ALA A 50 -7.16 -6.14 -3.85
CA ALA A 50 -7.95 -6.85 -4.84
C ALA A 50 -7.40 -6.55 -6.22
N ASP A 51 -7.78 -7.39 -7.18
CA ASP A 51 -7.42 -7.13 -8.57
C ASP A 51 -7.94 -5.75 -8.97
N ASN A 52 -7.14 -5.07 -9.75
CA ASN A 52 -7.48 -3.75 -10.30
C ASN A 52 -7.47 -2.63 -9.27
N ASP A 53 -7.05 -2.90 -8.05
CA ASP A 53 -6.84 -1.80 -7.11
C ASP A 53 -5.71 -0.91 -7.58
N VAL A 54 -5.90 0.39 -7.40
CA VAL A 54 -4.86 1.37 -7.68
C VAL A 54 -4.34 1.86 -6.34
N VAL A 55 -3.10 1.53 -6.04
CA VAL A 55 -2.50 1.78 -4.72
C VAL A 55 -1.39 2.80 -4.87
N GLU A 56 -1.41 3.82 -4.03
CA GLU A 56 -0.32 4.78 -3.97
C GLU A 56 0.23 4.84 -2.56
N ILE A 57 1.54 4.76 -2.45
CA ILE A 57 2.23 4.76 -1.17
C ILE A 57 3.16 5.97 -1.16
N VAL A 58 2.94 6.86 -0.18
CA VAL A 58 3.76 8.05 -0.03
C VAL A 58 4.48 7.97 1.30
N SER A 59 5.80 8.08 1.27
CA SER A 59 6.60 8.02 2.48
C SER A 59 7.00 9.43 2.92
N PHE A 60 6.92 9.68 4.23
CA PHE A 60 7.27 10.98 4.77
C PHE A 60 8.63 11.02 5.42
N VAL A 61 9.39 9.95 5.32
CA VAL A 61 10.71 9.92 5.94
C VAL A 61 11.77 10.56 5.08
N GLY A 62 11.47 10.81 3.86
CA GLY A 62 12.49 11.33 2.95
C GLY A 62 13.09 12.60 3.52
N GLY A 63 14.35 12.72 3.45
CA GLY A 63 15.05 13.95 3.78
C GLY A 63 15.05 14.29 5.23
N GLY A 64 14.40 13.48 6.01
CA GLY A 64 14.42 13.94 7.37
C GLY A 64 14.48 13.01 8.34
#